data_edf22a559e0d5bb006f0bebeb29d2965
#
_entry.id   edf22a559e0d5bb006f0bebeb29d2965
#
_cell.length_a   1.000
_cell.length_b   1.000
_cell.length_c   1.000
_cell.angle_alpha   90.00
_cell.angle_beta   90.00
_cell.angle_gamma   90.00
#
_symmetry.space_group_name_H-M   'P 1'
#
loop_
_entity.id
_entity.type
_entity.pdbx_description
1 polymer ?
#
loop_
_entity_poly.entity_id
_entity_poly.type
_entity_poly.pdbx_seq_one_letter_code
_entity_poly.pdbx_strand_id
1 'polypeptide(L)'
;MKTRRILALVMAVLAALALTGCSGKKESGDLLSKIRERGSITVAMEGTWAPWTYHDENDQLVGYDVEIAQLIAEKLGVKVNFVEGEWDGLLAGLDDGRYDIMVNGVGITPEREEKYNFSTPYAYNRTAVIVRGDYDEIQSMSDLAGKKTANTISSTYATQAESFGATVTAVDDLNQTIELLLAGRIDATLNAEVVFYDYLNVHPEANIKIATTSDDVERVAIPVRKGDDTASLLKAVNDALSELDASGKLTELSEKYFGTDISKENQ
;
A
#
# COMPACT_ATOMS: atom_id res chain seq x y z
N MET A 1 -10.10 -7.74 -74.94
CA MET A 1 -9.46 -6.64 -74.20
C MET A 1 -10.32 -6.02 -73.08
N LYS A 2 -11.63 -5.94 -73.19
CA LYS A 2 -12.54 -5.33 -72.20
C LYS A 2 -12.67 -6.14 -70.87
N THR A 3 -12.71 -7.48 -70.98
CA THR A 3 -12.85 -8.39 -69.84
C THR A 3 -11.63 -8.40 -68.91
N ARG A 4 -10.39 -8.23 -69.41
CA ARG A 4 -9.19 -8.15 -68.63
C ARG A 4 -9.08 -6.83 -67.81
N ARG A 5 -9.65 -5.74 -68.32
CA ARG A 5 -9.69 -4.43 -67.63
C ARG A 5 -10.71 -4.42 -66.51
N ILE A 6 -11.81 -5.13 -66.62
CA ILE A 6 -12.84 -5.24 -65.58
C ILE A 6 -12.31 -6.11 -64.42
N LEU A 7 -11.58 -7.21 -64.71
CA LEU A 7 -10.97 -8.05 -63.67
C LEU A 7 -9.89 -7.31 -62.85
N ALA A 8 -9.11 -6.44 -63.53
CA ALA A 8 -8.09 -5.63 -62.88
C ALA A 8 -8.69 -4.53 -61.97
N LEU A 9 -9.83 -3.95 -62.39
CA LEU A 9 -10.53 -2.96 -61.55
C LEU A 9 -11.19 -3.59 -60.33
N VAL A 10 -11.75 -4.78 -60.43
CA VAL A 10 -12.36 -5.49 -59.31
C VAL A 10 -11.30 -5.94 -58.30
N MET A 11 -10.14 -6.40 -58.74
CA MET A 11 -9.03 -6.72 -57.83
C MET A 11 -8.43 -5.47 -57.15
N ALA A 12 -8.38 -4.32 -57.79
CA ALA A 12 -7.89 -3.07 -57.20
C ALA A 12 -8.87 -2.54 -56.11
N VAL A 13 -10.18 -2.70 -56.29
CA VAL A 13 -11.21 -2.30 -55.31
C VAL A 13 -11.21 -3.25 -54.10
N LEU A 14 -11.02 -4.56 -54.32
CA LEU A 14 -10.87 -5.53 -53.21
C LEU A 14 -9.57 -5.33 -52.40
N ALA A 15 -8.48 -4.92 -53.05
CA ALA A 15 -7.23 -4.59 -52.36
C ALA A 15 -7.33 -3.28 -51.57
N ALA A 16 -8.12 -2.29 -52.03
CA ALA A 16 -8.35 -1.03 -51.30
C ALA A 16 -9.24 -1.20 -50.07
N LEU A 17 -10.17 -2.16 -50.08
CA LEU A 17 -11.04 -2.52 -48.95
C LEU A 17 -10.30 -3.34 -47.88
N ALA A 18 -9.20 -4.03 -48.23
CA ALA A 18 -8.36 -4.75 -47.28
C ALA A 18 -7.37 -3.86 -46.49
N LEU A 19 -7.15 -2.61 -46.89
CA LEU A 19 -6.24 -1.66 -46.27
C LEU A 19 -6.90 -0.72 -45.23
N THR A 20 -8.24 -0.76 -45.10
CA THR A 20 -8.98 0.03 -44.11
C THR A 20 -9.29 -0.72 -42.81
N GLY A 21 -8.80 -1.95 -42.66
CA GLY A 21 -9.09 -2.78 -41.50
C GLY A 21 -7.84 -3.19 -40.72
N CYS A 22 -7.04 -2.26 -40.17
CA CYS A 22 -6.18 -2.51 -39.04
C CYS A 22 -5.40 -1.22 -38.65
N SER A 23 -6.12 -0.13 -38.44
CA SER A 23 -5.67 0.86 -37.50
C SER A 23 -6.27 0.46 -36.13
N GLY A 24 -5.80 -0.66 -35.61
CA GLY A 24 -5.97 -0.97 -34.20
C GLY A 24 -5.23 0.12 -33.41
N LYS A 25 -5.91 1.24 -33.14
CA LYS A 25 -5.63 1.94 -31.90
C LYS A 25 -5.65 0.83 -30.85
N LYS A 26 -4.51 0.55 -30.23
CA LYS A 26 -4.51 0.07 -28.86
C LYS A 26 -5.31 1.13 -28.10
N GLU A 27 -6.58 0.91 -27.92
CA GLU A 27 -7.31 1.53 -26.84
C GLU A 27 -6.56 1.07 -25.59
N SER A 28 -5.68 1.91 -25.08
CA SER A 28 -5.30 1.86 -23.68
C SER A 28 -6.59 2.23 -22.94
N GLY A 29 -7.50 1.25 -22.86
CA GLY A 29 -8.77 1.45 -22.20
C GLY A 29 -8.46 1.92 -20.78
N ASP A 30 -9.14 2.94 -20.34
CA ASP A 30 -9.14 3.47 -18.98
C ASP A 30 -9.22 2.32 -17.95
N LEU A 31 -8.33 2.33 -16.97
CA LEU A 31 -8.16 1.22 -16.01
C LEU A 31 -9.45 0.98 -15.19
N LEU A 32 -10.15 2.06 -14.79
CA LEU A 32 -11.43 1.94 -14.08
C LEU A 32 -12.48 1.24 -14.95
N SER A 33 -12.54 1.54 -16.25
CA SER A 33 -13.45 0.88 -17.17
C SER A 33 -13.14 -0.62 -17.28
N LYS A 34 -11.87 -1.00 -17.36
CA LYS A 34 -11.43 -2.41 -17.36
C LYS A 34 -11.79 -3.13 -16.06
N ILE A 35 -11.61 -2.47 -14.90
CA ILE A 35 -12.00 -2.99 -13.59
C ILE A 35 -13.51 -3.26 -13.56
N ARG A 36 -14.33 -2.31 -14.02
CA ARG A 36 -15.79 -2.44 -14.05
C ARG A 36 -16.25 -3.52 -15.02
N GLU A 37 -15.65 -3.61 -16.20
CA GLU A 37 -15.94 -4.64 -17.18
C GLU A 37 -15.58 -6.04 -16.66
N ARG A 38 -14.43 -6.18 -15.99
CA ARG A 38 -13.99 -7.41 -15.32
C ARG A 38 -14.84 -7.75 -14.09
N GLY A 39 -15.50 -6.76 -13.48
CA GLY A 39 -16.33 -6.89 -12.29
C GLY A 39 -15.53 -7.07 -10.99
N SER A 40 -14.23 -6.80 -11.02
CA SER A 40 -13.37 -6.90 -9.83
C SER A 40 -12.17 -5.95 -9.88
N ILE A 41 -11.75 -5.47 -8.69
CA ILE A 41 -10.50 -4.74 -8.47
C ILE A 41 -9.51 -5.66 -7.75
N THR A 42 -8.25 -5.65 -8.19
CA THR A 42 -7.17 -6.41 -7.54
C THR A 42 -6.38 -5.49 -6.62
N VAL A 43 -6.34 -5.84 -5.34
CA VAL A 43 -5.73 -5.05 -4.27
C VAL A 43 -4.59 -5.83 -3.65
N ALA A 44 -3.40 -5.23 -3.62
CA ALA A 44 -2.21 -5.81 -3.00
C ALA A 44 -2.08 -5.38 -1.53
N MET A 45 -1.64 -6.31 -0.67
CA MET A 45 -1.35 -6.09 0.74
C MET A 45 -0.48 -7.22 1.32
N GLU A 46 0.06 -7.03 2.53
CA GLU A 46 0.93 -8.05 3.16
C GLU A 46 0.14 -9.23 3.74
N GLY A 47 -0.93 -8.96 4.49
CA GLY A 47 -1.65 -10.00 5.23
C GLY A 47 -0.94 -10.48 6.52
N THR A 48 0.20 -9.89 6.88
CA THR A 48 1.02 -10.27 8.06
C THR A 48 1.32 -9.07 8.98
N TRP A 49 0.65 -7.95 8.78
CA TRP A 49 0.91 -6.69 9.47
C TRP A 49 -0.32 -6.19 10.24
N ALA A 50 -0.58 -6.78 11.41
CA ALA A 50 -1.67 -6.37 12.29
C ALA A 50 -1.41 -4.95 12.86
N PRO A 51 -2.47 -4.13 13.05
CA PRO A 51 -3.88 -4.38 12.74
C PRO A 51 -4.30 -3.84 11.37
N TRP A 52 -3.36 -3.52 10.47
CA TRP A 52 -3.62 -3.00 9.12
C TRP A 52 -4.15 -4.08 8.17
N THR A 53 -3.36 -5.17 8.03
CA THR A 53 -3.68 -6.33 7.19
C THR A 53 -3.15 -7.59 7.85
N TYR A 54 -4.02 -8.52 8.26
CA TYR A 54 -3.60 -9.75 8.94
C TYR A 54 -4.67 -10.83 8.86
N HIS A 55 -4.29 -12.06 9.22
CA HIS A 55 -5.22 -13.17 9.35
C HIS A 55 -5.68 -13.32 10.80
N ASP A 56 -6.99 -13.44 11.00
CA ASP A 56 -7.58 -13.70 12.32
C ASP A 56 -7.43 -15.18 12.73
N GLU A 57 -7.95 -15.54 13.90
CA GLU A 57 -7.92 -16.92 14.44
C GLU A 57 -8.60 -17.96 13.52
N ASN A 58 -9.46 -17.53 12.59
CA ASN A 58 -10.15 -18.38 11.63
C ASN A 58 -9.47 -18.36 10.25
N ASP A 59 -8.26 -17.85 10.16
CA ASP A 59 -7.52 -17.67 8.91
C ASP A 59 -8.25 -16.79 7.89
N GLN A 60 -9.01 -15.78 8.39
CA GLN A 60 -9.66 -14.79 7.54
C GLN A 60 -8.81 -13.53 7.44
N LEU A 61 -8.58 -13.07 6.23
CA LEU A 61 -7.89 -11.80 6.00
C LEU A 61 -8.77 -10.65 6.49
N VAL A 62 -8.28 -9.92 7.48
CA VAL A 62 -8.95 -8.83 8.18
C VAL A 62 -7.98 -7.67 8.42
N GLY A 63 -8.49 -6.53 8.87
CA GLY A 63 -7.70 -5.36 9.23
C GLY A 63 -8.29 -4.06 8.68
N TYR A 64 -7.73 -2.95 9.13
CA TYR A 64 -8.16 -1.62 8.73
C TYR A 64 -8.14 -1.45 7.22
N ASP A 65 -7.02 -1.77 6.59
CA ASP A 65 -6.82 -1.63 5.14
C ASP A 65 -7.64 -2.63 4.33
N VAL A 66 -7.91 -3.81 4.90
CA VAL A 66 -8.78 -4.81 4.27
C VAL A 66 -10.21 -4.26 4.14
N GLU A 67 -10.76 -3.68 5.23
CA GLU A 67 -12.09 -3.08 5.19
C GLU A 67 -12.14 -1.82 4.31
N ILE A 68 -11.11 -0.97 4.34
CA ILE A 68 -11.00 0.18 3.41
C ILE A 68 -11.07 -0.29 1.97
N ALA A 69 -10.30 -1.31 1.59
CA ALA A 69 -10.29 -1.86 0.24
C ALA A 69 -11.65 -2.45 -0.17
N GLN A 70 -12.32 -3.15 0.76
CA GLN A 70 -13.68 -3.69 0.55
C GLN A 70 -14.69 -2.57 0.28
N LEU A 71 -14.66 -1.52 1.10
CA LEU A 71 -15.56 -0.37 0.97
C LEU A 71 -15.31 0.41 -0.33
N ILE A 72 -14.04 0.57 -0.73
CA ILE A 72 -13.71 1.17 -2.02
C ILE A 72 -14.28 0.30 -3.16
N ALA A 73 -14.08 -1.01 -3.14
CA ALA A 73 -14.62 -1.92 -4.17
C ALA A 73 -16.16 -1.86 -4.23
N GLU A 74 -16.84 -1.78 -3.09
CA GLU A 74 -18.30 -1.60 -3.00
C GLU A 74 -18.72 -0.29 -3.67
N LYS A 75 -18.05 0.82 -3.38
CA LYS A 75 -18.32 2.12 -4.02
C LYS A 75 -18.08 2.12 -5.53
N LEU A 76 -17.10 1.34 -5.99
CA LEU A 76 -16.83 1.15 -7.43
C LEU A 76 -17.86 0.22 -8.10
N GLY A 77 -18.68 -0.50 -7.33
CA GLY A 77 -19.65 -1.49 -7.81
C GLY A 77 -19.01 -2.80 -8.31
N VAL A 78 -17.87 -3.20 -7.73
CA VAL A 78 -17.10 -4.39 -8.13
C VAL A 78 -16.73 -5.24 -6.92
N LYS A 79 -16.27 -6.47 -7.17
CA LYS A 79 -15.70 -7.32 -6.12
C LYS A 79 -14.22 -6.95 -5.87
N VAL A 80 -13.73 -7.20 -4.66
CA VAL A 80 -12.31 -7.12 -4.36
C VAL A 80 -11.66 -8.50 -4.51
N ASN A 81 -10.48 -8.53 -5.13
CA ASN A 81 -9.57 -9.69 -5.15
C ASN A 81 -8.28 -9.26 -4.43
N PHE A 82 -8.02 -9.84 -3.28
CA PHE A 82 -6.79 -9.60 -2.56
C PHE A 82 -5.64 -10.43 -3.10
N VAL A 83 -4.46 -9.82 -3.15
CA VAL A 83 -3.19 -10.48 -3.46
C VAL A 83 -2.23 -10.16 -2.33
N GLU A 84 -1.85 -11.19 -1.59
CA GLU A 84 -0.92 -11.09 -0.49
C GLU A 84 0.51 -11.33 -0.94
N GLY A 85 1.47 -10.67 -0.28
CA GLY A 85 2.90 -10.83 -0.58
C GLY A 85 3.77 -10.01 0.35
N GLU A 86 5.07 -10.20 0.25
CA GLU A 86 6.06 -9.44 1.01
C GLU A 86 6.13 -7.99 0.52
N TRP A 87 6.31 -7.04 1.43
CA TRP A 87 6.32 -5.60 1.17
C TRP A 87 7.15 -5.20 -0.06
N ASP A 88 8.41 -5.66 -0.15
CA ASP A 88 9.31 -5.27 -1.24
C ASP A 88 8.82 -5.75 -2.61
N GLY A 89 8.10 -6.88 -2.65
CA GLY A 89 7.49 -7.42 -3.87
C GLY A 89 6.20 -6.70 -4.29
N LEU A 90 5.46 -6.13 -3.34
CA LEU A 90 4.17 -5.49 -3.61
C LEU A 90 4.32 -4.20 -4.42
N LEU A 91 5.25 -3.32 -4.06
CA LEU A 91 5.51 -2.09 -4.82
C LEU A 91 5.97 -2.38 -6.26
N ALA A 92 6.89 -3.35 -6.42
CA ALA A 92 7.34 -3.79 -7.74
C ALA A 92 6.19 -4.39 -8.58
N GLY A 93 5.29 -5.13 -7.95
CA GLY A 93 4.11 -5.68 -8.61
C GLY A 93 3.10 -4.62 -9.04
N LEU A 94 3.00 -3.50 -8.32
CA LEU A 94 2.19 -2.34 -8.71
C LEU A 94 2.76 -1.67 -9.96
N ASP A 95 4.09 -1.49 -10.02
CA ASP A 95 4.80 -0.95 -11.19
C ASP A 95 4.54 -1.81 -12.43
N ASP A 96 4.61 -3.13 -12.28
CA ASP A 96 4.37 -4.11 -13.35
C ASP A 96 2.88 -4.22 -13.75
N GLY A 97 1.96 -3.57 -13.01
CA GLY A 97 0.52 -3.65 -13.24
C GLY A 97 -0.10 -5.02 -12.90
N ARG A 98 0.53 -5.77 -11.98
CA ARG A 98 -0.02 -7.05 -11.47
C ARG A 98 -1.26 -6.83 -10.61
N TYR A 99 -1.38 -5.65 -10.01
CA TYR A 99 -2.50 -5.19 -9.19
C TYR A 99 -2.99 -3.85 -9.73
N ASP A 100 -4.22 -3.52 -9.37
CA ASP A 100 -4.78 -2.21 -9.72
C ASP A 100 -4.37 -1.12 -8.74
N ILE A 101 -4.35 -1.46 -7.44
CA ILE A 101 -3.94 -0.60 -6.32
C ILE A 101 -3.24 -1.43 -5.24
N MET A 102 -2.54 -0.74 -4.33
CA MET A 102 -2.01 -1.31 -3.09
C MET A 102 -2.64 -0.58 -1.90
N VAL A 103 -3.20 -1.33 -0.95
CA VAL A 103 -3.75 -0.81 0.30
C VAL A 103 -3.04 -1.54 1.45
N ASN A 104 -2.03 -0.89 2.02
CA ASN A 104 -1.12 -1.51 3.01
C ASN A 104 -0.35 -0.43 3.79
N GLY A 105 -1.06 0.52 4.39
CA GLY A 105 -0.43 1.56 5.21
C GLY A 105 0.66 2.35 4.49
N VAL A 106 0.51 2.61 3.18
CA VAL A 106 1.60 3.16 2.38
C VAL A 106 1.80 4.64 2.65
N GLY A 107 2.90 4.99 3.31
CA GLY A 107 3.32 6.37 3.53
C GLY A 107 3.67 7.10 2.25
N ILE A 108 3.24 8.35 2.12
CA ILE A 108 3.63 9.24 1.03
C ILE A 108 5.06 9.72 1.28
N THR A 109 5.96 9.49 0.31
CA THR A 109 7.31 10.06 0.31
C THR A 109 7.64 10.70 -1.04
N PRO A 110 8.58 11.66 -1.11
CA PRO A 110 8.99 12.26 -2.38
C PRO A 110 9.44 11.22 -3.42
N GLU A 111 10.19 10.20 -3.00
CA GLU A 111 10.67 9.13 -3.89
C GLU A 111 9.52 8.29 -4.44
N ARG A 112 8.49 8.04 -3.61
CA ARG A 112 7.30 7.31 -4.04
C ARG A 112 6.40 8.17 -4.93
N GLU A 113 6.29 9.48 -4.67
CA GLU A 113 5.57 10.41 -5.53
C GLU A 113 6.20 10.56 -6.92
N GLU A 114 7.50 10.27 -7.09
CA GLU A 114 8.11 10.20 -8.42
C GLU A 114 7.58 9.05 -9.26
N LYS A 115 7.17 7.93 -8.63
CA LYS A 115 6.73 6.69 -9.29
C LYS A 115 5.23 6.52 -9.32
N TYR A 116 4.52 6.94 -8.28
CA TYR A 116 3.09 6.72 -8.08
C TYR A 116 2.31 8.01 -8.02
N ASN A 117 1.03 7.94 -8.36
CA ASN A 117 0.03 8.91 -7.94
C ASN A 117 -0.64 8.37 -6.66
N PHE A 118 -0.76 9.22 -5.65
CA PHE A 118 -1.39 8.84 -4.40
C PHE A 118 -2.83 9.35 -4.31
N SER A 119 -3.69 8.59 -3.63
CA SER A 119 -4.98 9.09 -3.18
C SER A 119 -4.82 10.23 -2.18
N THR A 120 -5.93 10.86 -1.81
CA THR A 120 -5.99 11.63 -0.56
C THR A 120 -5.61 10.72 0.61
N PRO A 121 -4.89 11.23 1.64
CA PRO A 121 -4.58 10.45 2.84
C PRO A 121 -5.86 9.97 3.53
N TYR A 122 -5.84 8.74 4.05
CA TYR A 122 -6.93 8.14 4.80
C TYR A 122 -6.53 7.75 6.22
N ALA A 123 -5.25 7.87 6.54
CA ALA A 123 -4.73 7.70 7.89
C ALA A 123 -3.45 8.52 8.10
N TYR A 124 -3.16 8.81 9.35
CA TYR A 124 -2.02 9.58 9.81
C TYR A 124 -1.38 8.85 10.98
N ASN A 125 -0.08 8.68 10.96
CA ASN A 125 0.61 7.86 11.94
C ASN A 125 1.98 8.42 12.27
N ARG A 126 2.51 8.09 13.47
CA ARG A 126 3.89 8.41 13.87
C ARG A 126 4.73 7.14 13.84
N THR A 127 6.00 7.31 13.56
CA THR A 127 6.97 6.23 13.74
C THR A 127 7.32 6.08 15.21
N ALA A 128 7.20 4.88 15.75
CA ALA A 128 7.72 4.53 17.06
C ALA A 128 9.03 3.77 16.94
N VAL A 129 9.95 4.03 17.87
CA VAL A 129 11.16 3.24 18.10
C VAL A 129 10.89 2.29 19.25
N ILE A 130 10.99 1.00 18.98
CA ILE A 130 10.79 -0.06 19.97
C ILE A 130 12.12 -0.65 20.38
N VAL A 131 12.27 -0.83 21.68
CA VAL A 131 13.42 -1.44 22.31
C VAL A 131 12.97 -2.54 23.28
N ARG A 132 13.90 -3.38 23.74
CA ARG A 132 13.62 -4.27 24.87
C ARG A 132 13.27 -3.47 26.12
N GLY A 133 12.43 -4.03 26.98
CA GLY A 133 11.96 -3.36 28.18
C GLY A 133 13.06 -2.96 29.17
N ASP A 134 14.20 -3.64 29.15
CA ASP A 134 15.40 -3.40 29.96
C ASP A 134 16.46 -2.51 29.27
N TYR A 135 16.15 -1.95 28.08
CA TYR A 135 17.09 -1.16 27.28
C TYR A 135 16.73 0.33 27.33
N ASP A 136 17.64 1.16 27.89
CA ASP A 136 17.38 2.59 28.14
C ASP A 136 18.33 3.53 27.38
N GLU A 137 19.13 3.00 26.43
CA GLU A 137 20.12 3.81 25.69
C GLU A 137 19.51 4.64 24.56
N ILE A 138 18.24 4.42 24.20
CA ILE A 138 17.50 5.19 23.19
C ILE A 138 16.35 5.90 23.88
N GLN A 139 16.34 7.24 23.81
CA GLN A 139 15.29 8.13 24.35
C GLN A 139 14.81 9.15 23.32
N SER A 140 15.50 9.24 22.19
CA SER A 140 15.16 10.10 21.06
C SER A 140 15.56 9.44 19.75
N MET A 141 15.05 9.93 18.62
CA MET A 141 15.43 9.43 17.30
C MET A 141 16.93 9.57 17.03
N SER A 142 17.59 10.61 17.54
CA SER A 142 19.03 10.82 17.36
C SER A 142 19.90 9.76 18.07
N ASP A 143 19.38 9.06 19.08
CA ASP A 143 20.10 8.00 19.78
C ASP A 143 20.21 6.70 18.96
N LEU A 144 19.54 6.65 17.80
CA LEU A 144 19.71 5.57 16.82
C LEU A 144 21.09 5.55 16.16
N ALA A 145 21.86 6.64 16.28
CA ALA A 145 23.20 6.73 15.69
C ALA A 145 24.11 5.59 16.19
N GLY A 146 24.61 4.77 15.24
CA GLY A 146 25.46 3.62 15.53
C GLY A 146 24.74 2.40 16.10
N LYS A 147 23.43 2.43 16.27
CA LYS A 147 22.62 1.30 16.73
C LYS A 147 22.30 0.34 15.58
N LYS A 148 21.95 -0.90 15.95
CA LYS A 148 21.50 -1.94 15.02
C LYS A 148 19.99 -2.01 15.06
N THR A 149 19.35 -1.92 13.88
CA THR A 149 17.91 -2.08 13.71
C THR A 149 17.61 -3.19 12.69
N ALA A 150 16.38 -3.60 12.60
CA ALA A 150 15.90 -4.49 11.53
C ALA A 150 14.55 -4.00 11.02
N ASN A 151 14.39 -3.94 9.71
CA ASN A 151 13.17 -3.52 9.02
C ASN A 151 13.13 -4.11 7.61
N THR A 152 11.96 -4.14 6.97
CA THR A 152 11.84 -4.38 5.54
C THR A 152 12.52 -3.26 4.78
N ILE A 153 13.38 -3.59 3.80
CA ILE A 153 14.41 -2.66 3.30
C ILE A 153 13.87 -1.43 2.57
N SER A 154 12.76 -1.56 1.83
CA SER A 154 12.13 -0.45 1.11
C SER A 154 11.09 0.31 1.95
N SER A 155 10.99 0.02 3.25
CA SER A 155 10.08 0.71 4.15
C SER A 155 10.58 2.13 4.50
N THR A 156 9.64 3.02 4.82
CA THR A 156 9.95 4.34 5.39
C THR A 156 10.70 4.21 6.72
N TYR A 157 10.44 3.14 7.46
CA TYR A 157 11.07 2.86 8.76
C TYR A 157 12.56 2.52 8.63
N ALA A 158 12.94 1.72 7.60
CA ALA A 158 14.35 1.46 7.31
C ALA A 158 15.07 2.77 6.92
N THR A 159 14.50 3.52 5.98
CA THR A 159 15.05 4.81 5.54
C THR A 159 15.20 5.78 6.69
N GLN A 160 14.21 5.85 7.58
CA GLN A 160 14.25 6.73 8.75
C GLN A 160 15.33 6.29 9.74
N ALA A 161 15.46 4.99 10.05
CA ALA A 161 16.52 4.47 10.89
C ALA A 161 17.91 4.79 10.33
N GLU A 162 18.13 4.59 9.04
CA GLU A 162 19.39 4.93 8.36
C GLU A 162 19.68 6.44 8.39
N SER A 163 18.67 7.30 8.23
CA SER A 163 18.82 8.75 8.27
C SER A 163 19.31 9.26 9.62
N PHE A 164 19.00 8.54 10.71
CA PHE A 164 19.52 8.79 12.07
C PHE A 164 20.82 8.03 12.35
N GLY A 165 21.43 7.36 11.38
CA GLY A 165 22.73 6.70 11.50
C GLY A 165 22.69 5.30 12.08
N ALA A 166 21.54 4.64 12.09
CA ALA A 166 21.44 3.21 12.43
C ALA A 166 21.96 2.32 11.29
N THR A 167 22.37 1.10 11.64
CA THR A 167 22.65 0.05 10.68
C THR A 167 21.44 -0.87 10.60
N VAL A 168 20.77 -0.91 9.45
CA VAL A 168 19.56 -1.70 9.25
C VAL A 168 19.91 -3.10 8.75
N THR A 169 19.34 -4.12 9.39
CA THR A 169 19.32 -5.51 8.90
C THR A 169 18.01 -5.73 8.16
N ALA A 170 18.08 -6.22 6.94
CA ALA A 170 16.90 -6.55 6.15
C ALA A 170 16.18 -7.79 6.73
N VAL A 171 14.86 -7.69 6.82
CA VAL A 171 13.94 -8.77 7.21
C VAL A 171 12.69 -8.69 6.34
N ASP A 172 11.88 -9.74 6.33
CA ASP A 172 10.72 -9.82 5.44
C ASP A 172 9.45 -9.22 6.09
N ASP A 173 9.33 -9.30 7.44
CA ASP A 173 8.15 -8.87 8.18
C ASP A 173 8.44 -8.37 9.60
N LEU A 174 7.38 -7.85 10.27
CA LEU A 174 7.46 -7.34 11.64
C LEU A 174 7.80 -8.43 12.66
N ASN A 175 7.31 -9.67 12.50
CA ASN A 175 7.53 -10.73 13.48
C ASN A 175 9.02 -11.07 13.57
N GLN A 176 9.72 -11.11 12.44
CA GLN A 176 11.17 -11.30 12.39
C GLN A 176 11.90 -10.17 13.13
N THR A 177 11.44 -8.91 13.03
CA THR A 177 12.07 -7.79 13.76
C THR A 177 11.92 -7.96 15.27
N ILE A 178 10.73 -8.36 15.73
CA ILE A 178 10.47 -8.58 17.17
C ILE A 178 11.28 -9.75 17.70
N GLU A 179 11.38 -10.85 16.96
CA GLU A 179 12.24 -11.99 17.34
C GLU A 179 13.70 -11.58 17.49
N LEU A 180 14.26 -10.82 16.55
CA LEU A 180 15.63 -10.32 16.63
C LEU A 180 15.82 -9.38 17.82
N LEU A 181 14.84 -8.52 18.10
CA LEU A 181 14.86 -7.59 19.22
C LEU A 181 14.87 -8.32 20.56
N LEU A 182 13.94 -9.25 20.76
CA LEU A 182 13.83 -10.07 21.99
C LEU A 182 15.08 -10.94 22.20
N ALA A 183 15.68 -11.46 21.12
CA ALA A 183 16.93 -12.21 21.16
C ALA A 183 18.17 -11.32 21.44
N GLY A 184 18.03 -10.00 21.50
CA GLY A 184 19.14 -9.06 21.68
C GLY A 184 20.12 -8.99 20.52
N ARG A 185 19.68 -9.35 19.31
CA ARG A 185 20.49 -9.29 18.09
C ARG A 185 20.49 -7.91 17.44
N ILE A 186 19.45 -7.13 17.73
CA ILE A 186 19.30 -5.72 17.36
C ILE A 186 19.01 -4.89 18.62
N ASP A 187 19.28 -3.60 18.54
CA ASP A 187 19.06 -2.66 19.65
C ASP A 187 17.64 -2.10 19.62
N ALA A 188 17.10 -1.86 18.44
CA ALA A 188 15.77 -1.29 18.23
C ALA A 188 15.14 -1.77 16.90
N THR A 189 13.84 -1.57 16.76
CA THR A 189 13.12 -1.59 15.48
C THR A 189 12.19 -0.39 15.40
N LEU A 190 11.82 0.02 14.18
CA LEU A 190 10.91 1.12 13.91
C LEU A 190 9.67 0.60 13.20
N ASN A 191 8.51 1.12 13.54
CA ASN A 191 7.26 0.86 12.83
C ASN A 191 6.21 1.91 13.20
N ALA A 192 5.00 1.79 12.63
CA ALA A 192 3.85 2.58 13.02
C ALA A 192 3.59 2.46 14.53
N GLU A 193 3.38 3.58 15.21
CA GLU A 193 3.11 3.62 16.65
C GLU A 193 1.93 2.71 17.03
N VAL A 194 0.86 2.76 16.23
CA VAL A 194 -0.36 1.97 16.46
C VAL A 194 -0.13 0.45 16.37
N VAL A 195 0.83 0.01 15.58
CA VAL A 195 1.20 -1.42 15.44
C VAL A 195 1.80 -1.95 16.76
N PHE A 196 2.59 -1.13 17.42
CA PHE A 196 3.20 -1.54 18.69
C PHE A 196 2.21 -1.49 19.86
N TYR A 197 1.27 -0.56 19.84
CA TYR A 197 0.18 -0.60 20.83
C TYR A 197 -0.66 -1.85 20.68
N ASP A 198 -1.00 -2.24 19.44
CA ASP A 198 -1.71 -3.49 19.17
C ASP A 198 -0.89 -4.71 19.61
N TYR A 199 0.40 -4.76 19.22
CA TYR A 199 1.29 -5.85 19.60
C TYR A 199 1.38 -6.03 21.12
N LEU A 200 1.58 -4.94 21.86
CA LEU A 200 1.64 -4.97 23.34
C LEU A 200 0.31 -5.34 23.99
N ASN A 201 -0.82 -5.00 23.34
CA ASN A 201 -2.12 -5.38 23.82
C ASN A 201 -2.37 -6.89 23.65
N VAL A 202 -1.91 -7.47 22.54
CA VAL A 202 -2.01 -8.90 22.24
C VAL A 202 -0.97 -9.73 23.02
N HIS A 203 0.22 -9.16 23.24
CA HIS A 203 1.38 -9.78 23.91
C HIS A 203 1.83 -8.99 25.14
N PRO A 204 1.01 -8.88 26.18
CA PRO A 204 1.36 -8.07 27.37
C PRO A 204 2.57 -8.60 28.15
N GLU A 205 2.97 -9.86 27.91
CA GLU A 205 4.16 -10.50 28.48
C GLU A 205 5.45 -10.14 27.74
N ALA A 206 5.36 -9.55 26.52
CA ALA A 206 6.53 -9.23 25.71
C ALA A 206 7.38 -8.16 26.39
N ASN A 207 8.66 -8.47 26.61
CA ASN A 207 9.60 -7.56 27.24
C ASN A 207 10.11 -6.49 26.26
N ILE A 208 9.18 -5.68 25.71
CA ILE A 208 9.47 -4.55 24.81
C ILE A 208 8.74 -3.30 25.29
N LYS A 209 9.22 -2.14 24.85
CA LYS A 209 8.58 -0.84 25.10
C LYS A 209 8.82 0.14 23.96
N ILE A 210 7.93 1.11 23.81
CA ILE A 210 8.16 2.29 22.99
C ILE A 210 9.17 3.18 23.70
N ALA A 211 10.33 3.42 23.09
CA ALA A 211 11.38 4.28 23.63
C ALA A 211 11.10 5.75 23.30
N THR A 212 10.69 6.01 22.06
CA THR A 212 10.36 7.34 21.55
C THR A 212 9.50 7.23 20.29
N THR A 213 8.87 8.34 19.89
CA THR A 213 8.14 8.48 18.64
C THR A 213 8.70 9.64 17.83
N SER A 214 8.46 9.64 16.50
CA SER A 214 8.82 10.76 15.63
C SER A 214 7.95 11.99 15.93
N ASP A 215 8.50 13.19 15.71
CA ASP A 215 7.72 14.42 15.70
C ASP A 215 6.87 14.53 14.42
N ASP A 216 7.40 14.03 13.31
CA ASP A 216 6.74 14.03 12.02
C ASP A 216 5.62 12.99 11.96
N VAL A 217 4.52 13.39 11.32
CA VAL A 217 3.36 12.54 11.05
C VAL A 217 3.43 12.03 9.62
N GLU A 218 3.46 10.72 9.47
CA GLU A 218 3.37 10.05 8.17
C GLU A 218 1.93 10.11 7.64
N ARG A 219 1.78 10.54 6.39
CA ARG A 219 0.50 10.55 5.68
C ARG A 219 0.37 9.24 4.91
N VAL A 220 -0.64 8.45 5.24
CA VAL A 220 -0.92 7.15 4.64
C VAL A 220 -1.96 7.29 3.54
N ALA A 221 -1.64 6.79 2.34
CA ALA A 221 -2.51 6.90 1.16
C ALA A 221 -2.37 5.69 0.24
N ILE A 222 -3.25 5.58 -0.74
CA ILE A 222 -3.31 4.49 -1.70
C ILE A 222 -2.50 4.85 -2.94
N PRO A 223 -1.36 4.18 -3.22
CA PRO A 223 -0.62 4.38 -4.45
C PRO A 223 -1.34 3.72 -5.64
N VAL A 224 -1.34 4.44 -6.75
CA VAL A 224 -1.77 3.98 -8.07
C VAL A 224 -0.61 4.24 -9.04
N ARG A 225 -0.26 3.29 -9.90
CA ARG A 225 0.82 3.51 -10.88
C ARG A 225 0.56 4.76 -11.72
N LYS A 226 1.61 5.46 -12.13
CA LYS A 226 1.47 6.59 -13.05
C LYS A 226 1.05 6.10 -14.44
N GLY A 227 0.17 6.86 -15.08
CA GLY A 227 -0.31 6.59 -16.43
C GLY A 227 -1.59 7.39 -16.74
N ASP A 228 -1.78 7.77 -18.00
CA ASP A 228 -2.97 8.49 -18.43
C ASP A 228 -4.25 7.64 -18.26
N ASP A 229 -4.08 6.32 -18.26
CA ASP A 229 -5.16 5.34 -18.11
C ASP A 229 -5.60 5.11 -16.65
N THR A 230 -4.91 5.68 -15.67
CA THR A 230 -5.17 5.46 -14.24
C THR A 230 -5.88 6.64 -13.54
N ALA A 231 -5.97 7.79 -14.21
CA ALA A 231 -6.50 9.02 -13.58
C ALA A 231 -7.95 8.87 -13.12
N SER A 232 -8.78 8.16 -13.86
CA SER A 232 -10.18 7.91 -13.48
C SER A 232 -10.31 6.97 -12.29
N LEU A 233 -9.42 5.95 -12.18
CA LEU A 233 -9.37 5.08 -11.02
C LEU A 233 -8.98 5.87 -9.77
N LEU A 234 -7.91 6.67 -9.84
CA LEU A 234 -7.49 7.51 -8.74
C LEU A 234 -8.60 8.47 -8.27
N LYS A 235 -9.28 9.11 -9.24
CA LYS A 235 -10.43 9.95 -8.92
C LYS A 235 -11.53 9.16 -8.19
N ALA A 236 -11.89 7.99 -8.68
CA ALA A 236 -12.93 7.16 -8.08
C ALA A 236 -12.56 6.66 -6.68
N VAL A 237 -11.28 6.33 -6.44
CA VAL A 237 -10.75 6.02 -5.10
C VAL A 237 -10.87 7.23 -4.18
N ASN A 238 -10.49 8.42 -4.64
CA ASN A 238 -10.62 9.66 -3.84
C ASN A 238 -12.07 10.00 -3.52
N ASP A 239 -12.98 9.84 -4.49
CA ASP A 239 -14.42 10.05 -4.27
C ASP A 239 -14.93 9.08 -3.19
N ALA A 240 -14.53 7.80 -3.24
CA ALA A 240 -14.90 6.79 -2.24
C ALA A 240 -14.35 7.15 -0.84
N LEU A 241 -13.06 7.50 -0.73
CA LEU A 241 -12.46 7.91 0.54
C LEU A 241 -13.14 9.15 1.12
N SER A 242 -13.47 10.14 0.27
CA SER A 242 -14.21 11.35 0.70
C SER A 242 -15.59 11.02 1.26
N GLU A 243 -16.32 10.08 0.66
CA GLU A 243 -17.62 9.63 1.17
C GLU A 243 -17.49 8.87 2.49
N LEU A 244 -16.46 8.02 2.63
CA LEU A 244 -16.17 7.29 3.86
C LEU A 244 -15.80 8.25 5.00
N ASP A 245 -15.02 9.28 4.70
CA ASP A 245 -14.66 10.32 5.66
C ASP A 245 -15.90 11.14 6.08
N ALA A 246 -16.67 11.63 5.12
CA ALA A 246 -17.86 12.42 5.38
C ALA A 246 -18.95 11.66 6.17
N SER A 247 -19.02 10.35 6.01
CA SER A 247 -19.95 9.49 6.76
C SER A 247 -19.43 9.09 8.16
N GLY A 248 -18.20 9.44 8.52
CA GLY A 248 -17.53 9.02 9.75
C GLY A 248 -17.03 7.57 9.75
N LYS A 249 -17.09 6.88 8.60
CA LYS A 249 -16.71 5.46 8.52
C LYS A 249 -15.21 5.26 8.69
N LEU A 250 -14.37 6.21 8.24
CA LEU A 250 -12.92 6.15 8.49
C LEU A 250 -12.61 6.22 9.98
N THR A 251 -13.26 7.13 10.71
CA THR A 251 -13.12 7.24 12.18
C THR A 251 -13.59 5.97 12.87
N GLU A 252 -14.77 5.43 12.51
CA GLU A 252 -15.29 4.17 13.07
C GLU A 252 -14.32 3.01 12.91
N LEU A 253 -13.76 2.84 11.71
CA LEU A 253 -12.78 1.79 11.43
C LEU A 253 -11.46 2.02 12.17
N SER A 254 -11.01 3.27 12.23
CA SER A 254 -9.81 3.64 12.97
C SER A 254 -9.94 3.30 14.45
N GLU A 255 -11.02 3.70 15.09
CA GLU A 255 -11.30 3.36 16.49
C GLU A 255 -11.43 1.85 16.71
N LYS A 256 -12.04 1.12 15.75
CA LYS A 256 -12.18 -0.33 15.81
C LYS A 256 -10.84 -1.06 15.85
N TYR A 257 -9.90 -0.67 14.98
CA TYR A 257 -8.66 -1.40 14.78
C TYR A 257 -7.51 -0.87 15.63
N PHE A 258 -7.48 0.42 15.92
CA PHE A 258 -6.37 1.07 16.62
C PHE A 258 -6.75 1.59 18.01
N GLY A 259 -8.03 1.58 18.37
CA GLY A 259 -8.51 2.15 19.63
C GLY A 259 -8.44 3.68 19.70
N THR A 260 -8.08 4.32 18.60
CA THR A 260 -7.97 5.78 18.44
C THR A 260 -8.25 6.18 17.01
N ASP A 261 -8.64 7.45 16.78
CA ASP A 261 -8.90 7.95 15.44
C ASP A 261 -7.62 8.49 14.79
N ILE A 262 -6.99 7.68 13.93
CA ILE A 262 -5.86 8.10 13.09
C ILE A 262 -6.29 8.58 11.70
N SER A 263 -7.59 8.68 11.42
CA SER A 263 -8.08 9.16 10.12
C SER A 263 -7.96 10.67 9.93
N LYS A 264 -7.53 11.41 10.96
CA LYS A 264 -7.37 12.86 10.99
C LYS A 264 -5.94 13.29 11.30
N GLU A 265 -5.45 14.33 10.62
CA GLU A 265 -4.08 14.81 10.76
C GLU A 265 -3.76 15.42 12.15
N ASN A 266 -4.76 15.87 12.88
CA ASN A 266 -4.61 16.69 14.11
C ASN A 266 -4.72 15.86 15.39
N GLN A 267 -3.91 14.80 15.52
CA GLN A 267 -3.85 14.07 16.79
C GLN A 267 -2.44 14.03 17.38
#